data_f13c256d7cfa3622df53715c4caaadd7
#
_entry.id   f13c256d7cfa3622df53715c4caaadd7
#
_cell.length_a   1.000
_cell.length_b   1.000
_cell.length_c   1.000
_cell.angle_alpha   90.00
_cell.angle_beta   90.00
_cell.angle_gamma   90.00
#
_symmetry.space_group_name_H-M   'P 1'
#
loop_
_entity.id
_entity.type
_entity.pdbx_description
1 polymer ?
#
loop_
_entity_poly.entity_id
_entity_poly.type
_entity_poly.pdbx_seq_one_letter_code
_entity_poly.pdbx_strand_id
1 'polypeptide(L)'
;MNKTRALIVAAVVVVFVVAGGVLIYANQSRGGQAVTINLNVTGGTSMAPESPTAHQNDKVTINVTSDTDGEVHLHGYDIPFEVKAGETVSRTFTADKTGNFLIEWEATSKELGHLVVT
;
A
#
# COMPACT_ATOMS: atom_id res chain seq x y z
N MET A 1 8.08 -25.65 16.87
CA MET A 1 7.99 -25.07 16.78
C MET A 1 7.82 -24.53 16.62
N ASN A 2 7.86 -24.90 16.78
CA ASN A 2 7.68 -24.25 16.70
C ASN A 2 7.66 -23.80 16.31
N LYS A 3 7.84 -24.05 16.37
CA LYS A 3 7.78 -23.50 16.10
C LYS A 3 7.65 -22.94 15.54
N THR A 4 7.69 -23.40 15.64
CA THR A 4 7.54 -22.71 15.20
C THR A 4 7.27 -22.10 14.78
N ARG A 5 7.59 -22.25 15.06
CA ARG A 5 7.33 -21.55 14.80
C ARG A 5 7.39 -20.86 14.24
N ALA A 6 7.50 -21.17 14.29
CA ALA A 6 7.57 -20.40 13.82
C ALA A 6 7.58 -19.95 13.04
N LEU A 7 7.80 -20.17 13.03
CA LEU A 7 7.87 -19.68 12.32
C LEU A 7 7.61 -19.19 11.51
N ILE A 8 7.77 -19.34 11.62
CA ILE A 8 7.52 -18.89 10.92
C ILE A 8 7.19 -18.17 10.42
N VAL A 9 7.20 -18.24 10.51
CA VAL A 9 6.98 -17.57 10.05
C VAL A 9 6.92 -16.93 9.51
N ALA A 10 7.26 -17.04 9.45
CA ALA A 10 7.35 -16.55 8.93
C ALA A 10 7.25 -16.23 8.19
N ALA A 11 7.49 -16.43 8.10
CA ALA A 11 7.45 -16.26 7.33
C ALA A 11 7.12 -15.87 6.66
N VAL A 12 7.12 -15.88 6.60
CA VAL A 12 6.75 -15.55 5.85
C VAL A 12 6.43 -14.85 5.40
N VAL A 13 6.56 -14.65 5.29
CA VAL A 13 6.28 -14.08 4.68
C VAL A 13 6.43 -13.59 4.04
N VAL A 14 6.72 -13.69 3.79
CA VAL A 14 6.88 -13.34 3.02
C VAL A 14 6.76 -12.96 2.24
N VAL A 15 6.88 -12.95 1.86
CA VAL A 15 6.75 -12.59 1.06
C VAL A 15 6.56 -12.22 0.29
N PHE A 16 6.63 -12.15 -0.19
CA PHE A 16 6.46 -11.68 -0.92
C PHE A 16 6.03 -11.10 -1.56
N VAL A 17 6.11 -10.96 -1.84
CA VAL A 17 5.73 -10.45 -2.40
C VAL A 17 5.72 -10.10 -3.28
N VAL A 18 5.71 -9.98 -3.75
CA VAL A 18 5.77 -9.82 -4.56
C VAL A 18 5.28 -9.07 -5.36
N ALA A 19 5.26 -8.86 -6.00
CA ALA A 19 4.84 -8.18 -6.88
C ALA A 19 3.72 -7.62 -6.65
N GLY A 20 3.60 -6.74 -6.38
CA GLY A 20 2.53 -6.18 -6.19
C GLY A 20 1.88 -6.66 -5.33
N GLY A 21 2.25 -7.21 -4.76
CA GLY A 21 1.59 -7.70 -4.08
C GLY A 21 1.29 -7.72 -2.93
N VAL A 22 0.77 -8.39 -2.46
CA VAL A 22 0.34 -8.36 -1.45
C VAL A 22 0.26 -9.58 -1.11
N LEU A 23 0.34 -10.09 -0.37
CA LEU A 23 0.36 -11.18 -0.13
C LEU A 23 -0.14 -11.51 0.97
N ILE A 24 -0.79 -11.86 1.34
CA ILE A 24 -1.36 -12.08 2.33
C ILE A 24 -1.73 -13.27 2.60
N TYR A 25 -1.90 -13.80 3.19
CA TYR A 25 -2.19 -14.87 3.42
C TYR A 25 -2.74 -15.15 4.40
N ALA A 26 -3.25 -15.37 4.65
CA ALA A 26 -3.65 -15.63 5.45
C ALA A 26 -4.57 -15.71 5.93
N ASN A 27 -5.02 -15.76 6.26
CA ASN A 27 -5.81 -15.69 6.70
C ASN A 27 -6.17 -15.59 7.59
N GLN A 28 -6.40 -15.44 8.08
CA GLN A 28 -6.65 -15.30 8.98
C GLN A 28 -7.22 -14.34 9.44
N SER A 29 -7.14 -14.03 10.24
CA SER A 29 -7.73 -13.11 10.86
C SER A 29 -7.70 -11.98 10.18
N ARG A 30 -8.32 -11.20 10.45
CA ARG A 30 -8.40 -10.21 9.81
C ARG A 30 -7.93 -9.16 10.48
N GLY A 31 -7.70 -8.11 10.17
CA GLY A 31 -7.30 -6.94 10.80
C GLY A 31 -6.03 -7.08 11.57
N GLY A 32 -5.27 -6.05 11.71
CA GLY A 32 -4.05 -6.13 12.48
C GLY A 32 -2.91 -6.81 11.80
N GLN A 33 -3.05 -7.18 10.53
CA GLN A 33 -1.98 -7.77 9.75
C GLN A 33 -1.05 -6.66 9.25
N ALA A 34 0.23 -6.99 9.11
CA ALA A 34 1.18 -6.08 8.45
C ALA A 34 1.09 -6.31 6.95
N VAL A 35 0.76 -5.28 6.20
CA VAL A 35 0.55 -5.36 4.76
C VAL A 35 1.46 -4.35 4.09
N THR A 36 2.15 -4.77 3.03
CA THR A 36 2.99 -3.87 2.24
C THR A 36 2.38 -3.76 0.84
N ILE A 37 2.19 -2.53 0.39
CA ILE A 37 1.63 -2.22 -0.91
C ILE A 37 2.65 -1.41 -1.68
N ASN A 38 3.00 -1.86 -2.87
CA ASN A 38 3.94 -1.15 -3.73
C ASN A 38 3.18 -0.54 -4.89
N LEU A 39 3.28 0.77 -5.04
CA LEU A 39 2.59 1.52 -6.09
C LEU A 39 3.62 2.15 -7.01
N ASN A 40 3.42 1.98 -8.31
CA ASN A 40 4.24 2.63 -9.33
C ASN A 40 3.41 3.66 -10.05
N VAL A 41 3.87 4.90 -10.04
CA VAL A 41 3.18 6.00 -10.69
C VAL A 41 3.98 6.43 -11.90
N THR A 42 3.30 6.56 -13.04
CA THR A 42 3.93 6.91 -14.30
C THR A 42 3.37 8.25 -14.80
N GLY A 43 4.27 9.21 -14.98
CA GLY A 43 3.93 10.50 -15.56
C GLY A 43 2.89 11.30 -14.79
N GLY A 44 2.63 10.96 -13.55
CA GLY A 44 1.57 11.62 -12.78
C GLY A 44 0.18 11.36 -13.35
N THR A 45 0.02 10.35 -14.21
CA THR A 45 -1.27 10.10 -14.87
C THR A 45 -1.82 8.70 -14.65
N SER A 46 -0.97 7.73 -14.27
CA SER A 46 -1.42 6.37 -14.06
C SER A 46 -0.66 5.72 -12.92
N MET A 47 -1.23 4.68 -12.38
CA MET A 47 -0.65 3.98 -11.23
C MET A 47 -0.95 2.49 -11.36
N ALA A 48 -0.01 1.67 -10.98
CA ALA A 48 -0.20 0.23 -10.94
C ALA A 48 0.29 -0.30 -9.59
N PRO A 49 -0.52 -1.10 -8.90
CA PRO A 49 -1.92 -1.44 -9.22
C PRO A 49 -2.85 -0.26 -8.95
N GLU A 50 -4.00 -0.25 -9.60
CA GLU A 50 -4.95 0.85 -9.45
C GLU A 50 -5.83 0.70 -8.21
N SER A 51 -6.03 -0.51 -7.74
CA SER A 51 -6.96 -0.76 -6.62
C SER A 51 -6.31 -1.67 -5.58
N PRO A 52 -5.27 -1.19 -4.90
CA PRO A 52 -4.68 -1.97 -3.81
C PRO A 52 -5.70 -2.13 -2.69
N THR A 53 -5.59 -3.22 -1.96
CA THR A 53 -6.56 -3.57 -0.92
C THR A 53 -5.89 -3.80 0.42
N ALA A 54 -6.66 -3.60 1.48
CA ALA A 54 -6.26 -3.94 2.83
C ALA A 54 -7.52 -4.26 3.62
N HIS A 55 -7.35 -4.80 4.80
CA HIS A 55 -8.47 -5.05 5.71
C HIS A 55 -8.44 -4.01 6.83
N GLN A 56 -9.59 -3.76 7.40
CA GLN A 56 -9.69 -2.80 8.49
C GLN A 56 -8.73 -3.20 9.61
N ASN A 57 -8.05 -2.20 10.14
CA ASN A 57 -7.08 -2.32 11.24
C ASN A 57 -5.76 -2.96 10.84
N ASP A 58 -5.54 -3.21 9.57
CA ASP A 58 -4.22 -3.62 9.11
C ASP A 58 -3.23 -2.49 9.30
N LYS A 59 -1.98 -2.86 9.58
CA LYS A 59 -0.89 -1.91 9.56
C LYS A 59 -0.32 -1.91 8.17
N VAL A 60 -0.59 -0.85 7.43
CA VAL A 60 -0.31 -0.78 6.00
C VAL A 60 0.92 0.08 5.77
N THR A 61 1.88 -0.46 5.04
CA THR A 61 3.01 0.31 4.53
C THR A 61 2.83 0.46 3.03
N ILE A 62 2.76 1.69 2.55
CA ILE A 62 2.67 1.96 1.13
C ILE A 62 3.99 2.53 0.67
N ASN A 63 4.56 1.92 -0.36
CA ASN A 63 5.77 2.37 -1.01
C ASN A 63 5.37 2.92 -2.37
N VAL A 64 5.63 4.19 -2.61
CA VAL A 64 5.32 4.83 -3.88
C VAL A 64 6.62 5.12 -4.63
N THR A 65 6.70 4.64 -5.85
CA THR A 65 7.80 4.94 -6.76
C THR A 65 7.22 5.68 -7.96
N SER A 66 7.84 6.78 -8.33
CA SER A 66 7.36 7.62 -9.42
C SER A 66 8.52 7.94 -10.37
N ASP A 67 8.21 8.09 -11.65
CA ASP A 67 9.20 8.57 -12.62
C ASP A 67 9.18 10.09 -12.74
N THR A 68 8.36 10.76 -11.96
CA THR A 68 8.13 12.21 -12.06
C THR A 68 8.08 12.78 -10.65
N ASP A 69 8.67 13.95 -10.46
CA ASP A 69 8.58 14.68 -9.20
C ASP A 69 7.16 15.14 -8.97
N GLY A 70 6.68 15.05 -7.74
CA GLY A 70 5.36 15.55 -7.40
C GLY A 70 4.87 15.01 -6.09
N GLU A 71 3.56 15.06 -5.92
CA GLU A 71 2.95 14.58 -4.70
C GLU A 71 1.79 13.65 -5.03
N VAL A 72 1.79 12.47 -4.41
CA VAL A 72 0.68 11.53 -4.46
C VAL A 72 -0.05 11.67 -3.13
N HIS A 73 -1.36 11.82 -3.18
CA HIS A 73 -2.15 12.06 -1.98
C HIS A 73 -3.18 10.95 -1.80
N LEU A 74 -3.15 10.30 -0.65
CA LEU A 74 -4.15 9.32 -0.27
C LEU A 74 -5.22 10.03 0.54
N HIS A 75 -6.37 10.22 -0.07
CA HIS A 75 -7.49 10.89 0.58
C HIS A 75 -8.13 9.98 1.63
N GLY A 76 -8.85 10.57 2.54
CA GLY A 76 -9.51 9.81 3.60
C GLY A 76 -8.59 9.59 4.79
N TYR A 77 -7.36 9.24 4.54
CA TYR A 77 -6.33 9.13 5.57
C TYR A 77 -5.43 10.37 5.57
N ASP A 78 -5.53 11.18 4.54
CA ASP A 78 -4.82 12.44 4.42
C ASP A 78 -3.31 12.24 4.51
N ILE A 79 -2.80 11.33 3.69
CA ILE A 79 -1.37 11.01 3.70
C ILE A 79 -0.75 11.47 2.38
N PRO A 80 0.19 12.44 2.44
CA PRO A 80 0.91 12.85 1.25
C PRO A 80 2.17 12.01 1.07
N PHE A 81 2.51 11.75 -0.20
CA PHE A 81 3.78 11.13 -0.57
C PHE A 81 4.48 12.12 -1.49
N GLU A 82 5.51 12.77 -0.99
CA GLU A 82 6.31 13.70 -1.79
C GLU A 82 7.33 12.87 -2.54
N VAL A 83 7.14 12.70 -3.82
CA VAL A 83 7.96 11.79 -4.61
C VAL A 83 8.94 12.53 -5.50
N LYS A 84 10.10 11.92 -5.68
CA LYS A 84 11.13 12.38 -6.62
C LYS A 84 11.33 11.29 -7.65
N ALA A 85 11.55 11.71 -8.89
CA ALA A 85 11.74 10.75 -9.98
C ALA A 85 12.82 9.73 -9.63
N GLY A 86 12.46 8.46 -9.70
CA GLY A 86 13.40 7.36 -9.49
C GLY A 86 13.58 6.97 -8.03
N GLU A 87 12.91 7.63 -7.10
CA GLU A 87 13.03 7.31 -5.67
C GLU A 87 11.74 6.71 -5.14
N THR A 88 11.84 6.01 -4.04
CA THR A 88 10.69 5.39 -3.38
C THR A 88 10.43 6.09 -2.06
N VAL A 89 9.19 6.42 -1.82
CA VAL A 89 8.75 7.04 -0.56
C VAL A 89 7.81 6.09 0.14
N SER A 90 8.03 5.87 1.43
CA SER A 90 7.25 4.92 2.23
C SER A 90 6.49 5.65 3.33
N ARG A 91 5.25 5.24 3.54
CA ARG A 91 4.45 5.70 4.68
C ARG A 91 3.75 4.50 5.29
N THR A 92 3.66 4.49 6.61
CA THR A 92 2.99 3.41 7.35
C THR A 92 1.86 4.00 8.17
N PHE A 93 0.71 3.36 8.13
CA PHE A 93 -0.45 3.83 8.87
C PHE A 93 -1.36 2.65 9.19
N THR A 94 -2.31 2.86 10.10
CA THR A 94 -3.31 1.86 10.41
C THR A 94 -4.55 2.14 9.56
N ALA A 95 -5.02 1.12 8.84
CA ALA A 95 -6.20 1.26 7.98
C ALA A 95 -7.45 1.11 8.84
N ASP A 96 -7.74 2.11 9.65
CA ASP A 96 -8.82 2.00 10.64
C ASP A 96 -10.20 2.30 10.09
N LYS A 97 -10.29 2.78 8.85
CA LYS A 97 -11.56 3.10 8.19
C LYS A 97 -11.76 2.20 6.98
N THR A 98 -12.94 1.64 6.85
CA THR A 98 -13.28 0.89 5.64
C THR A 98 -13.79 1.84 4.59
N GLY A 99 -13.63 1.46 3.34
CA GLY A 99 -14.13 2.27 2.23
C GLY A 99 -13.21 2.25 1.03
N ASN A 100 -13.49 3.17 0.12
CA ASN A 100 -12.76 3.34 -1.12
C ASN A 100 -12.10 4.71 -1.04
N PHE A 101 -10.79 4.75 -0.98
CA PHE A 101 -10.08 6.00 -0.72
C PHE A 101 -9.27 6.42 -1.94
N LEU A 102 -9.59 7.57 -2.47
CA LEU A 102 -8.97 8.11 -3.69
C LEU A 102 -7.48 8.31 -3.50
N ILE A 103 -6.70 7.89 -4.48
CA ILE A 103 -5.27 8.19 -4.58
C ILE A 103 -5.12 9.09 -5.79
N GLU A 104 -4.54 10.26 -5.57
CA GLU A 104 -4.60 11.34 -6.53
C GLU A 104 -3.22 11.94 -6.75
N TRP A 105 -2.93 12.35 -7.98
CA TRP A 105 -1.76 13.17 -8.28
C TRP A 105 -2.14 14.61 -7.98
N GLU A 106 -1.52 15.17 -6.97
CA GLU A 106 -2.00 16.42 -6.36
C GLU A 106 -2.00 17.60 -7.33
N ALA A 107 -0.93 17.78 -8.08
CA ALA A 107 -0.76 19.01 -8.89
C ALA A 107 -1.87 19.19 -9.92
N THR A 108 -2.43 18.10 -10.44
CA THR A 108 -3.42 18.16 -11.50
C THR A 108 -4.78 17.61 -11.07
N SER A 109 -4.88 17.18 -9.83
CA SER A 109 -6.07 16.49 -9.31
C SER A 109 -6.43 15.26 -10.15
N LYS A 110 -5.42 14.59 -10.68
CA LYS A 110 -5.65 13.42 -11.51
C LYS A 110 -5.85 12.20 -10.63
N GLU A 111 -6.96 11.53 -10.83
CA GLU A 111 -7.24 10.29 -10.12
C GLU A 111 -6.30 9.21 -10.64
N LEU A 112 -5.55 8.58 -9.73
CA LEU A 112 -4.63 7.49 -10.06
C LEU A 112 -5.26 6.14 -9.76
N GLY A 113 -6.02 6.05 -8.70
CA GLY A 113 -6.62 4.81 -8.26
C GLY A 113 -7.26 4.97 -6.89
N HIS A 114 -7.50 3.84 -6.22
CA HIS A 114 -8.16 3.84 -4.92
C HIS A 114 -7.57 2.76 -4.03
N LEU A 115 -7.39 3.09 -2.76
CA LEU A 115 -7.14 2.06 -1.76
C LEU A 115 -8.49 1.56 -1.27
N VAL A 116 -8.71 0.26 -1.34
CA VAL A 116 -9.95 -0.36 -0.90
C VAL A 116 -9.69 -1.05 0.43
N VAL A 117 -10.37 -0.61 1.48
CA VAL A 117 -10.25 -1.22 2.81
C VAL A 117 -11.58 -1.89 3.15
N THR A 118 -11.52 -3.18 3.43
CA THR A 118 -12.73 -3.95 3.71
C THR A 118 -12.80 -4.46 5.16
#